data_5414437b6f8f5d2350196aa2628f4e97
#
_entry.id   5414437b6f8f5d2350196aa2628f4e97
#
_cell.length_a   1.000
_cell.length_b   1.000
_cell.length_c   1.000
_cell.angle_alpha   90.00
_cell.angle_beta   90.00
_cell.angle_gamma   90.00
#
_symmetry.space_group_name_H-M   'P 1'
#
loop_
_entity.id
_entity.type
_entity.pdbx_description
1 polymer ?
#
loop_
_entity_poly.entity_id
_entity_poly.type
_entity_poly.pdbx_seq_one_letter_code
_entity_poly.pdbx_strand_id
1 'polypeptide(L)'
;MNKTNSGRLQRTGASPEAIMSHYDMGEDFFKLILDPELIYSCALFQEGDDLEQAQTRKLDHHIDAAAASGAKRVLDIGCGWGAMLRRLSDHAKVESCTGLTLSPSQANWIRDRPRPGLEVLEQDWRDHVPSAPYDAIISIGAFEHFVQKGLTREQRLDTYRSFFAFCSRALKPGGRMSLQTIAYTQPTELHPYLEEAFPESDLPLVWEPIAAAEGHFRLIAMVDHGAHYERTLKCWEEALAANHDKAVALVGPVGLESFRRYLRLSRFGFKHGIVGLLRMSFVKHD
;
A
#
# COMPACT_ATOMS: atom_id res chain seq x y z
N MET A 1 15.09 23.35 -35.79
CA MET A 1 14.71 21.94 -35.65
C MET A 1 14.72 21.59 -34.17
N ASN A 2 13.60 21.80 -33.49
CA ASN A 2 13.43 21.45 -32.07
C ASN A 2 12.94 20.00 -31.98
N LYS A 3 13.79 19.14 -31.40
CA LYS A 3 13.37 17.79 -31.03
C LYS A 3 12.38 17.88 -29.88
N THR A 4 11.15 17.47 -30.13
CA THR A 4 10.10 17.24 -29.15
C THR A 4 10.59 16.22 -28.12
N ASN A 5 10.80 16.69 -26.91
CA ASN A 5 11.05 15.84 -25.74
C ASN A 5 9.72 15.15 -25.43
N SER A 6 9.62 13.85 -25.75
CA SER A 6 8.47 13.01 -25.39
C SER A 6 8.39 12.95 -23.87
N GLY A 7 7.33 13.54 -23.31
CA GLY A 7 7.13 13.70 -21.87
C GLY A 7 7.00 12.35 -21.14
N ARG A 8 8.11 11.75 -20.79
CA ARG A 8 8.16 10.78 -19.70
C ARG A 8 7.98 11.59 -18.41
N LEU A 9 6.89 11.38 -17.70
CA LEU A 9 6.67 11.93 -16.37
C LEU A 9 7.94 11.66 -15.55
N GLN A 10 8.54 12.72 -15.01
CA GLN A 10 9.71 12.60 -14.15
C GLN A 10 9.31 11.74 -12.95
N ARG A 11 10.07 10.67 -12.66
CA ARG A 11 9.80 9.79 -11.52
C ARG A 11 10.01 10.61 -10.25
N THR A 12 8.92 10.92 -9.56
CA THR A 12 8.87 11.75 -8.34
C THR A 12 8.67 10.91 -7.08
N GLY A 13 8.55 9.58 -7.22
CA GLY A 13 8.38 8.63 -6.13
C GLY A 13 9.67 7.92 -5.74
N ALA A 14 9.63 7.16 -4.65
CA ALA A 14 10.74 6.34 -4.20
C ALA A 14 11.22 5.40 -5.32
N SER A 15 12.54 5.24 -5.43
CA SER A 15 13.14 4.33 -6.39
C SER A 15 12.80 2.86 -6.05
N PRO A 16 12.80 1.94 -7.04
CA PRO A 16 12.65 0.51 -6.75
C PRO A 16 13.67 0.03 -5.73
N GLU A 17 14.91 0.53 -5.78
CA GLU A 17 15.99 0.20 -4.86
C GLU A 17 15.69 0.65 -3.43
N ALA A 18 15.14 1.85 -3.23
CA ALA A 18 14.73 2.35 -1.92
C ALA A 18 13.56 1.55 -1.35
N ILE A 19 12.59 1.19 -2.19
CA ILE A 19 11.48 0.31 -1.79
C ILE A 19 12.01 -1.08 -1.43
N MET A 20 12.85 -1.67 -2.28
CA MET A 20 13.44 -2.99 -2.04
C MET A 20 14.23 -3.03 -0.74
N SER A 21 15.04 -2.00 -0.42
CA SER A 21 15.88 -2.00 0.78
C SER A 21 15.08 -2.16 2.09
N HIS A 22 13.85 -1.68 2.13
CA HIS A 22 12.97 -1.87 3.29
C HIS A 22 12.41 -3.30 3.37
N TYR A 23 12.19 -3.96 2.21
CA TYR A 23 11.65 -5.32 2.13
C TYR A 23 12.74 -6.41 2.03
N ASP A 24 14.02 -6.04 1.93
CA ASP A 24 15.17 -6.95 1.75
C ASP A 24 15.57 -7.74 3.01
N MET A 25 14.87 -7.56 4.12
CA MET A 25 15.03 -8.44 5.29
C MET A 25 14.62 -9.90 5.01
N GLY A 26 14.04 -10.15 3.85
CA GLY A 26 13.70 -11.46 3.36
C GLY A 26 12.36 -12.00 3.89
N GLU A 27 11.78 -12.89 3.11
CA GLU A 27 10.50 -13.54 3.40
C GLU A 27 10.49 -14.24 4.76
N ASP A 28 11.57 -14.94 5.11
CA ASP A 28 11.66 -15.71 6.35
C ASP A 28 11.64 -14.81 7.60
N PHE A 29 12.15 -13.59 7.50
CA PHE A 29 12.01 -12.62 8.57
C PHE A 29 10.56 -12.17 8.73
N PHE A 30 9.88 -11.82 7.63
CA PHE A 30 8.49 -11.38 7.68
C PHE A 30 7.54 -12.48 8.17
N LYS A 31 7.80 -13.75 7.89
CA LYS A 31 7.04 -14.89 8.44
C LYS A 31 7.10 -14.99 9.97
N LEU A 32 8.11 -14.40 10.62
CA LEU A 32 8.21 -14.41 12.07
C LEU A 32 7.24 -13.42 12.74
N ILE A 33 6.78 -12.41 12.02
CA ILE A 33 6.05 -11.25 12.59
C ILE A 33 4.69 -11.01 11.98
N LEU A 34 4.46 -11.41 10.72
CA LEU A 34 3.22 -11.19 10.01
C LEU A 34 2.25 -12.38 10.17
N ASP A 35 1.04 -12.20 9.71
CA ASP A 35 0.05 -13.25 9.52
C ASP A 35 0.47 -14.24 8.41
N PRO A 36 -0.20 -15.41 8.27
CA PRO A 36 0.15 -16.42 7.26
C PRO A 36 0.13 -15.92 5.81
N GLU A 37 -0.66 -14.89 5.52
CA GLU A 37 -0.77 -14.28 4.19
C GLU A 37 0.31 -13.21 3.92
N LEU A 38 1.22 -12.97 4.87
CA LEU A 38 2.32 -11.99 4.81
C LEU A 38 1.83 -10.56 4.55
N ILE A 39 0.79 -10.14 5.24
CA ILE A 39 0.20 -8.81 5.04
C ILE A 39 0.97 -7.77 5.86
N TYR A 40 1.80 -6.99 5.18
CA TYR A 40 2.60 -5.92 5.80
C TYR A 40 1.91 -4.55 5.68
N SER A 41 0.72 -4.44 6.28
CA SER A 41 -0.06 -3.20 6.35
C SER A 41 -1.07 -3.26 7.50
N CYS A 42 -1.69 -2.13 7.82
CA CYS A 42 -2.63 -2.03 8.94
C CYS A 42 -3.83 -2.99 8.81
N ALA A 43 -4.06 -3.79 9.84
CA ALA A 43 -5.24 -4.64 9.99
C ALA A 43 -6.51 -3.83 10.37
N LEU A 44 -7.68 -4.46 10.36
CA LEU A 44 -8.94 -3.87 10.80
C LEU A 44 -9.56 -4.76 11.88
N PHE A 45 -9.31 -4.43 13.13
CA PHE A 45 -9.73 -5.23 14.28
C PHE A 45 -11.19 -5.01 14.66
N GLN A 46 -11.85 -6.09 15.06
CA GLN A 46 -13.02 -6.07 15.94
C GLN A 46 -12.66 -6.61 17.33
N GLU A 47 -13.59 -6.57 18.24
CA GLU A 47 -13.41 -7.17 19.56
C GLU A 47 -13.21 -8.68 19.44
N GLY A 48 -12.18 -9.20 20.10
CA GLY A 48 -11.82 -10.62 20.07
C GLY A 48 -10.95 -11.05 18.91
N ASP A 49 -10.74 -10.22 17.86
CA ASP A 49 -9.90 -10.59 16.71
C ASP A 49 -8.41 -10.77 17.12
N ASP A 50 -7.82 -11.83 16.60
CA ASP A 50 -6.38 -11.95 16.41
C ASP A 50 -5.91 -11.18 15.15
N LEU A 51 -4.59 -11.22 14.87
CA LEU A 51 -4.03 -10.48 13.73
C LEU A 51 -4.53 -11.04 12.38
N GLU A 52 -4.62 -12.35 12.22
CA GLU A 52 -5.06 -13.00 10.98
C GLU A 52 -6.52 -12.66 10.65
N GLN A 53 -7.40 -12.75 11.64
CA GLN A 53 -8.81 -12.37 11.50
C GLN A 53 -8.96 -10.89 11.14
N ALA A 54 -8.20 -10.02 11.80
CA ALA A 54 -8.22 -8.59 11.53
C ALA A 54 -7.65 -8.24 10.14
N GLN A 55 -6.64 -8.96 9.66
CA GLN A 55 -6.12 -8.80 8.31
C GLN A 55 -7.11 -9.28 7.25
N THR A 56 -7.74 -10.44 7.46
CA THR A 56 -8.81 -10.94 6.59
C THR A 56 -9.95 -9.92 6.49
N ARG A 57 -10.41 -9.38 7.61
CA ARG A 57 -11.45 -8.33 7.65
C ARG A 57 -11.04 -7.08 6.90
N LYS A 58 -9.78 -6.68 6.98
CA LYS A 58 -9.25 -5.54 6.22
C LYS A 58 -9.33 -5.79 4.71
N LEU A 59 -8.98 -6.99 4.25
CA LEU A 59 -9.10 -7.33 2.83
C LEU A 59 -10.56 -7.26 2.37
N ASP A 60 -11.49 -7.86 3.13
CA ASP A 60 -12.92 -7.83 2.83
C ASP A 60 -13.46 -6.39 2.81
N HIS A 61 -13.07 -5.55 3.77
CA HIS A 61 -13.44 -4.14 3.78
C HIS A 61 -13.04 -3.42 2.47
N HIS A 62 -11.83 -3.66 1.95
CA HIS A 62 -11.38 -3.04 0.70
C HIS A 62 -12.11 -3.60 -0.52
N ILE A 63 -12.43 -4.90 -0.53
CA ILE A 63 -13.25 -5.54 -1.58
C ILE A 63 -14.64 -4.90 -1.63
N ASP A 64 -15.29 -4.73 -0.48
CA ASP A 64 -16.61 -4.11 -0.38
C ASP A 64 -16.57 -2.61 -0.74
N ALA A 65 -15.58 -1.88 -0.24
CA ALA A 65 -15.40 -0.45 -0.53
C ALA A 65 -15.19 -0.17 -2.03
N ALA A 66 -14.49 -1.07 -2.72
CA ALA A 66 -14.28 -1.03 -4.16
C ALA A 66 -15.43 -1.66 -4.98
N ALA A 67 -16.45 -2.24 -4.33
CA ALA A 67 -17.50 -3.05 -4.96
C ALA A 67 -16.92 -4.13 -5.90
N ALA A 68 -15.84 -4.79 -5.46
CA ALA A 68 -15.09 -5.73 -6.28
C ALA A 68 -15.64 -7.16 -6.28
N SER A 69 -16.59 -7.51 -5.40
CA SER A 69 -17.18 -8.85 -5.35
C SER A 69 -17.90 -9.20 -6.65
N GLY A 70 -17.52 -10.32 -7.29
CA GLY A 70 -18.08 -10.76 -8.56
C GLY A 70 -17.65 -9.91 -9.77
N ALA A 71 -16.69 -9.02 -9.61
CA ALA A 71 -16.17 -8.21 -10.71
C ALA A 71 -15.46 -9.07 -11.76
N LYS A 72 -15.46 -8.62 -13.02
CA LYS A 72 -14.71 -9.29 -14.08
C LYS A 72 -13.23 -9.03 -14.00
N ARG A 73 -12.84 -7.77 -13.71
CA ARG A 73 -11.44 -7.37 -13.71
C ARG A 73 -11.16 -6.41 -12.55
N VAL A 74 -10.17 -6.74 -11.73
CA VAL A 74 -9.72 -5.90 -10.60
C VAL A 74 -8.22 -5.65 -10.71
N LEU A 75 -7.79 -4.42 -10.44
CA LEU A 75 -6.38 -4.03 -10.34
C LEU A 75 -6.01 -3.79 -8.88
N ASP A 76 -4.91 -4.39 -8.42
CA ASP A 76 -4.29 -4.13 -7.12
C ASP A 76 -2.94 -3.44 -7.31
N ILE A 77 -2.85 -2.15 -6.93
CA ILE A 77 -1.64 -1.33 -7.11
C ILE A 77 -0.81 -1.36 -5.84
N GLY A 78 0.38 -1.95 -5.92
CA GLY A 78 1.22 -2.25 -4.75
C GLY A 78 0.76 -3.52 -4.06
N CYS A 79 0.60 -4.61 -4.81
CA CYS A 79 -0.03 -5.85 -4.34
C CYS A 79 0.76 -6.62 -3.25
N GLY A 80 1.98 -6.19 -2.91
CA GLY A 80 2.81 -6.84 -1.90
C GLY A 80 2.99 -8.34 -2.19
N TRP A 81 2.86 -9.17 -1.17
CA TRP A 81 2.93 -10.64 -1.28
C TRP A 81 1.65 -11.28 -1.86
N GLY A 82 0.71 -10.49 -2.38
CA GLY A 82 -0.45 -10.96 -3.14
C GLY A 82 -1.63 -11.44 -2.30
N ALA A 83 -1.70 -11.10 -1.03
CA ALA A 83 -2.83 -11.49 -0.17
C ALA A 83 -4.18 -11.00 -0.71
N MET A 84 -4.26 -9.73 -1.17
CA MET A 84 -5.46 -9.20 -1.78
C MET A 84 -5.82 -9.94 -3.07
N LEU A 85 -4.84 -10.24 -3.92
CA LEU A 85 -5.07 -10.98 -5.17
C LEU A 85 -5.65 -12.38 -4.90
N ARG A 86 -5.10 -13.10 -3.91
CA ARG A 86 -5.64 -14.40 -3.49
C ARG A 86 -7.05 -14.27 -2.94
N ARG A 87 -7.30 -13.26 -2.09
CA ARG A 87 -8.64 -13.02 -1.52
C ARG A 87 -9.68 -12.71 -2.60
N LEU A 88 -9.31 -11.91 -3.62
CA LEU A 88 -10.16 -11.61 -4.77
C LEU A 88 -10.49 -12.87 -5.58
N SER A 89 -9.49 -13.70 -5.88
CA SER A 89 -9.66 -14.94 -6.64
C SER A 89 -10.45 -15.98 -5.86
N ASP A 90 -10.03 -16.30 -4.64
CA ASP A 90 -10.52 -17.48 -3.90
C ASP A 90 -11.88 -17.21 -3.23
N HIS A 91 -12.17 -15.97 -2.82
CA HIS A 91 -13.36 -15.64 -2.01
C HIS A 91 -14.31 -14.65 -2.66
N ALA A 92 -13.82 -13.61 -3.34
CA ALA A 92 -14.65 -12.58 -3.93
C ALA A 92 -15.21 -12.93 -5.32
N LYS A 93 -14.87 -14.09 -5.88
CA LYS A 93 -15.32 -14.58 -7.20
C LYS A 93 -15.00 -13.61 -8.33
N VAL A 94 -13.84 -12.98 -8.29
CA VAL A 94 -13.33 -12.11 -9.35
C VAL A 94 -12.79 -12.99 -10.49
N GLU A 95 -13.18 -12.70 -11.73
CA GLU A 95 -12.76 -13.51 -12.89
C GLU A 95 -11.27 -13.32 -13.22
N SER A 96 -10.77 -12.08 -13.11
CA SER A 96 -9.38 -11.74 -13.38
C SER A 96 -8.89 -10.63 -12.44
N CYS A 97 -7.75 -10.84 -11.78
CA CYS A 97 -7.09 -9.84 -10.97
C CYS A 97 -5.64 -9.66 -11.41
N THR A 98 -5.25 -8.39 -11.59
CA THR A 98 -3.88 -8.00 -11.95
C THR A 98 -3.27 -7.28 -10.76
N GLY A 99 -2.09 -7.72 -10.32
CA GLY A 99 -1.31 -7.05 -9.29
C GLY A 99 -0.10 -6.34 -9.87
N LEU A 100 0.17 -5.12 -9.41
CA LEU A 100 1.40 -4.39 -9.72
C LEU A 100 2.30 -4.36 -8.49
N THR A 101 3.58 -4.69 -8.67
CA THR A 101 4.61 -4.53 -7.64
C THR A 101 5.93 -4.10 -8.28
N LEU A 102 6.78 -3.41 -7.51
CA LEU A 102 8.16 -3.07 -7.92
C LEU A 102 9.18 -4.06 -7.35
N SER A 103 8.75 -5.04 -6.54
CA SER A 103 9.62 -6.01 -5.90
C SER A 103 9.64 -7.33 -6.67
N PRO A 104 10.82 -7.73 -7.25
CA PRO A 104 10.98 -9.03 -7.90
C PRO A 104 10.69 -10.20 -6.96
N SER A 105 11.07 -10.10 -5.68
CA SER A 105 10.82 -11.16 -4.68
C SER A 105 9.33 -11.38 -4.46
N GLN A 106 8.55 -10.31 -4.33
CA GLN A 106 7.08 -10.37 -4.21
C GLN A 106 6.44 -10.95 -5.48
N ALA A 107 6.88 -10.49 -6.65
CA ALA A 107 6.36 -11.00 -7.92
C ALA A 107 6.63 -12.50 -8.08
N ASN A 108 7.83 -12.97 -7.76
CA ASN A 108 8.19 -14.39 -7.82
C ASN A 108 7.39 -15.21 -6.81
N TRP A 109 7.25 -14.73 -5.56
CA TRP A 109 6.40 -15.37 -4.56
C TRP A 109 4.97 -15.62 -5.05
N ILE A 110 4.37 -14.66 -5.73
CA ILE A 110 3.03 -14.79 -6.29
C ILE A 110 3.01 -15.77 -7.45
N ARG A 111 3.99 -15.69 -8.37
CA ARG A 111 4.10 -16.60 -9.54
C ARG A 111 4.29 -18.07 -9.13
N ASP A 112 5.00 -18.31 -8.02
CA ASP A 112 5.20 -19.66 -7.48
C ASP A 112 3.92 -20.27 -6.86
N ARG A 113 2.86 -19.45 -6.72
CA ARG A 113 1.55 -19.83 -6.14
C ARG A 113 0.41 -19.47 -7.08
N PRO A 114 0.39 -20.02 -8.31
CA PRO A 114 -0.53 -19.61 -9.35
C PRO A 114 -2.00 -19.84 -8.95
N ARG A 115 -2.87 -18.94 -9.40
CA ARG A 115 -4.33 -19.03 -9.30
C ARG A 115 -4.93 -18.73 -10.65
N PRO A 116 -6.03 -19.39 -11.06
CA PRO A 116 -6.76 -19.03 -12.27
C PRO A 116 -7.17 -17.55 -12.24
N GLY A 117 -6.92 -16.85 -13.33
CA GLY A 117 -7.27 -15.42 -13.46
C GLY A 117 -6.39 -14.45 -12.67
N LEU A 118 -5.34 -14.92 -11.97
CA LEU A 118 -4.41 -14.07 -11.25
C LEU A 118 -3.15 -13.82 -12.09
N GLU A 119 -2.83 -12.55 -12.29
CA GLU A 119 -1.62 -12.09 -12.94
C GLU A 119 -0.86 -11.11 -12.03
N VAL A 120 0.47 -11.22 -11.98
CA VAL A 120 1.33 -10.24 -11.33
C VAL A 120 2.35 -9.68 -12.31
N LEU A 121 2.44 -8.35 -12.34
CA LEU A 121 3.36 -7.60 -13.17
C LEU A 121 4.37 -6.86 -12.27
N GLU A 122 5.65 -7.05 -12.57
CA GLU A 122 6.73 -6.26 -11.99
C GLU A 122 6.80 -4.94 -12.76
N GLN A 123 5.94 -3.99 -12.37
CA GLN A 123 5.70 -2.79 -13.14
C GLN A 123 5.25 -1.61 -12.26
N ASP A 124 5.75 -0.41 -12.58
CA ASP A 124 5.21 0.83 -12.04
C ASP A 124 3.82 1.12 -12.63
N TRP A 125 2.89 1.62 -11.81
CA TRP A 125 1.55 2.01 -12.28
C TRP A 125 1.60 3.06 -13.40
N ARG A 126 2.65 3.90 -13.44
CA ARG A 126 2.86 4.93 -14.49
C ARG A 126 3.09 4.31 -15.87
N ASP A 127 3.69 3.13 -15.91
CA ASP A 127 4.01 2.40 -17.13
C ASP A 127 2.91 1.37 -17.49
N HIS A 128 1.92 1.19 -16.61
CA HIS A 128 0.86 0.19 -16.83
C HIS A 128 -0.17 0.68 -17.86
N VAL A 129 -0.35 -0.11 -18.90
CA VAL A 129 -1.38 0.12 -19.93
C VAL A 129 -2.37 -1.04 -19.88
N PRO A 130 -3.58 -0.86 -19.31
CA PRO A 130 -4.57 -1.91 -19.26
C PRO A 130 -5.01 -2.36 -20.65
N SER A 131 -5.10 -3.67 -20.88
CA SER A 131 -5.64 -4.25 -22.12
C SER A 131 -7.16 -4.00 -22.30
N ALA A 132 -7.86 -3.79 -21.19
CA ALA A 132 -9.25 -3.39 -21.11
C ALA A 132 -9.51 -2.71 -19.74
N PRO A 133 -10.54 -1.86 -19.61
CA PRO A 133 -10.85 -1.20 -18.35
C PRO A 133 -11.17 -2.18 -17.22
N TYR A 134 -10.77 -1.81 -16.00
CA TYR A 134 -11.08 -2.53 -14.76
C TYR A 134 -12.46 -2.13 -14.22
N ASP A 135 -13.11 -3.04 -13.50
CA ASP A 135 -14.34 -2.78 -12.75
C ASP A 135 -14.04 -2.08 -11.43
N ALA A 136 -12.91 -2.46 -10.79
CA ALA A 136 -12.47 -1.90 -9.53
C ALA A 136 -10.94 -1.78 -9.46
N ILE A 137 -10.47 -0.81 -8.64
CA ILE A 137 -9.05 -0.64 -8.28
C ILE A 137 -8.92 -0.67 -6.76
N ILE A 138 -7.91 -1.37 -6.26
CA ILE A 138 -7.52 -1.38 -4.85
C ILE A 138 -6.06 -0.95 -4.77
N SER A 139 -5.69 -0.15 -3.75
CA SER A 139 -4.31 0.19 -3.45
C SER A 139 -4.13 0.35 -1.94
N ILE A 140 -3.24 -0.44 -1.35
CA ILE A 140 -3.06 -0.53 0.09
C ILE A 140 -1.59 -0.33 0.44
N GLY A 141 -1.23 0.82 1.03
CA GLY A 141 0.13 1.11 1.50
C GLY A 141 1.16 1.29 0.39
N ALA A 142 0.74 1.72 -0.81
CA ALA A 142 1.64 2.06 -1.90
C ALA A 142 1.73 3.58 -2.15
N PHE A 143 0.67 4.30 -1.83
CA PHE A 143 0.53 5.73 -2.10
C PHE A 143 1.58 6.58 -1.37
N GLU A 144 2.05 6.12 -0.21
CA GLU A 144 3.11 6.70 0.60
C GLU A 144 4.45 6.85 -0.15
N HIS A 145 4.66 6.01 -1.16
CA HIS A 145 5.91 5.94 -1.92
C HIS A 145 5.88 6.72 -3.25
N PHE A 146 4.76 7.39 -3.56
CA PHE A 146 4.61 8.08 -4.86
C PHE A 146 5.28 9.44 -4.91
N VAL A 147 5.57 10.03 -3.76
CA VAL A 147 6.18 11.36 -3.61
C VAL A 147 7.47 11.25 -2.83
N GLN A 148 8.50 11.93 -3.33
CA GLN A 148 9.79 12.07 -2.63
C GLN A 148 9.84 13.34 -1.79
N LYS A 149 10.73 13.35 -0.80
CA LYS A 149 11.07 14.54 -0.03
C LYS A 149 11.65 15.65 -0.89
N GLY A 150 11.46 16.87 -0.45
CA GLY A 150 12.00 18.06 -1.10
C GLY A 150 11.18 18.56 -2.29
N LEU A 151 10.08 17.89 -2.65
CA LEU A 151 9.15 18.41 -3.65
C LEU A 151 8.32 19.56 -3.08
N THR A 152 8.04 20.56 -3.92
CA THR A 152 7.09 21.61 -3.57
C THR A 152 5.68 21.02 -3.42
N ARG A 153 4.81 21.74 -2.70
CA ARG A 153 3.40 21.36 -2.54
C ARG A 153 2.70 21.10 -3.88
N GLU A 154 2.98 21.90 -4.89
CA GLU A 154 2.40 21.76 -6.21
C GLU A 154 2.89 20.48 -6.91
N GLN A 155 4.20 20.21 -6.87
CA GLN A 155 4.79 19.00 -7.44
C GLN A 155 4.25 17.72 -6.77
N ARG A 156 4.03 17.74 -5.46
CA ARG A 156 3.40 16.64 -4.71
C ARG A 156 1.98 16.41 -5.23
N LEU A 157 1.16 17.45 -5.27
CA LEU A 157 -0.21 17.36 -5.77
C LEU A 157 -0.27 16.88 -7.23
N ASP A 158 0.61 17.35 -8.09
CA ASP A 158 0.65 16.93 -9.49
C ASP A 158 0.98 15.44 -9.64
N THR A 159 1.86 14.93 -8.77
CA THR A 159 2.13 13.50 -8.71
C THR A 159 0.88 12.70 -8.31
N TYR A 160 0.19 13.12 -7.24
CA TYR A 160 -1.03 12.45 -6.79
C TYR A 160 -2.17 12.60 -7.81
N ARG A 161 -2.34 13.77 -8.45
CA ARG A 161 -3.30 13.97 -9.56
C ARG A 161 -3.03 13.01 -10.72
N SER A 162 -1.76 12.80 -11.06
CA SER A 162 -1.37 11.87 -12.12
C SER A 162 -1.78 10.43 -11.79
N PHE A 163 -1.68 10.03 -10.52
CA PHE A 163 -2.16 8.73 -10.05
C PHE A 163 -3.69 8.60 -10.16
N PHE A 164 -4.45 9.58 -9.67
CA PHE A 164 -5.90 9.55 -9.79
C PHE A 164 -6.37 9.63 -11.25
N ALA A 165 -5.69 10.40 -12.09
CA ALA A 165 -5.94 10.45 -13.53
C ALA A 165 -5.69 9.09 -14.20
N PHE A 166 -4.61 8.39 -13.83
CA PHE A 166 -4.35 7.00 -14.27
C PHE A 166 -5.49 6.08 -13.84
N CYS A 167 -5.85 6.06 -12.56
CA CYS A 167 -6.92 5.21 -12.03
C CYS A 167 -8.26 5.49 -12.73
N SER A 168 -8.59 6.76 -12.97
CA SER A 168 -9.80 7.14 -13.69
C SER A 168 -9.81 6.61 -15.14
N ARG A 169 -8.69 6.72 -15.86
CA ARG A 169 -8.59 6.17 -17.23
C ARG A 169 -8.65 4.64 -17.24
N ALA A 170 -8.10 3.99 -16.23
CA ALA A 170 -8.06 2.53 -16.13
C ALA A 170 -9.42 1.91 -15.71
N LEU A 171 -10.31 2.67 -15.07
CA LEU A 171 -11.62 2.22 -14.61
C LEU A 171 -12.71 2.41 -15.68
N LYS A 172 -13.69 1.51 -15.68
CA LYS A 172 -14.96 1.69 -16.36
C LYS A 172 -15.72 2.91 -15.78
N PRO A 173 -16.66 3.52 -16.55
CA PRO A 173 -17.60 4.49 -15.99
C PRO A 173 -18.29 3.92 -14.74
N GLY A 174 -18.44 4.73 -13.68
CA GLY A 174 -19.01 4.30 -12.40
C GLY A 174 -18.18 3.29 -11.61
N GLY A 175 -17.00 2.87 -12.10
CA GLY A 175 -16.07 2.00 -11.39
C GLY A 175 -15.58 2.63 -10.09
N ARG A 176 -15.24 1.79 -9.10
CA ARG A 176 -14.83 2.24 -7.76
C ARG A 176 -13.37 1.96 -7.47
N MET A 177 -12.81 2.78 -6.59
CA MET A 177 -11.46 2.62 -6.07
C MET A 177 -11.49 2.63 -4.54
N SER A 178 -10.75 1.71 -3.92
CA SER A 178 -10.45 1.71 -2.49
C SER A 178 -8.97 1.98 -2.28
N LEU A 179 -8.65 2.99 -1.47
CA LEU A 179 -7.29 3.43 -1.17
C LEU A 179 -7.04 3.39 0.34
N GLN A 180 -5.93 2.80 0.76
CA GLN A 180 -5.41 2.91 2.11
C GLN A 180 -4.04 3.57 2.07
N THR A 181 -3.81 4.58 2.90
CA THR A 181 -2.51 5.25 3.03
C THR A 181 -2.29 5.80 4.43
N ILE A 182 -1.04 5.81 4.88
CA ILE A 182 -0.61 6.60 6.03
C ILE A 182 -0.57 8.07 5.59
N ALA A 183 -0.97 8.97 6.47
CA ALA A 183 -0.92 10.41 6.19
C ALA A 183 -0.52 11.19 7.44
N TYR A 184 0.17 12.32 7.26
CA TYR A 184 0.34 13.29 8.32
C TYR A 184 -0.99 13.96 8.65
N THR A 185 -1.34 14.00 9.93
CA THR A 185 -2.55 14.68 10.42
C THR A 185 -2.38 16.20 10.42
N GLN A 186 -1.14 16.66 10.50
CA GLN A 186 -0.74 18.07 10.41
C GLN A 186 0.65 18.16 9.76
N PRO A 187 1.02 19.33 9.20
CA PRO A 187 2.38 19.53 8.71
C PRO A 187 3.39 19.27 9.82
N THR A 188 4.29 18.33 9.58
CA THR A 188 5.34 17.93 10.53
C THR A 188 6.55 17.43 9.76
N GLU A 189 7.70 17.38 10.45
CA GLU A 189 8.89 16.73 9.94
C GLU A 189 8.95 15.29 10.48
N LEU A 190 9.27 14.35 9.62
CA LEU A 190 9.45 12.97 10.03
C LEU A 190 10.67 12.86 10.96
N HIS A 191 10.57 12.02 11.98
CA HIS A 191 11.74 11.75 12.82
C HIS A 191 12.87 11.16 11.95
N PRO A 192 14.13 11.65 12.06
CA PRO A 192 15.23 11.24 11.17
C PRO A 192 15.40 9.73 11.04
N TYR A 193 15.11 8.98 12.08
CA TYR A 193 15.18 7.52 12.05
C TYR A 193 14.09 6.87 11.19
N LEU A 194 12.88 7.43 11.12
CA LEU A 194 11.84 6.95 10.20
C LEU A 194 12.20 7.31 8.76
N GLU A 195 13.00 8.36 8.58
CA GLU A 195 13.58 8.71 7.28
C GLU A 195 14.57 7.68 6.78
N GLU A 196 15.37 7.09 7.67
CA GLU A 196 16.28 5.98 7.33
C GLU A 196 15.51 4.71 6.93
N ALA A 197 14.37 4.45 7.59
CA ALA A 197 13.53 3.30 7.28
C ALA A 197 12.82 3.40 5.93
N PHE A 198 12.46 4.63 5.52
CA PHE A 198 11.82 4.92 4.23
C PHE A 198 12.53 6.08 3.53
N PRO A 199 13.79 5.85 3.07
CA PRO A 199 14.50 6.86 2.30
C PRO A 199 13.68 7.18 1.04
N GLU A 200 13.72 8.39 0.58
CA GLU A 200 13.02 8.84 -0.62
C GLU A 200 11.48 8.87 -0.53
N SER A 201 10.83 8.42 0.53
CA SER A 201 9.37 8.51 0.67
C SER A 201 8.96 9.72 1.50
N ASP A 202 7.84 10.35 1.14
CA ASP A 202 7.22 11.39 1.94
C ASP A 202 5.71 11.16 2.03
N LEU A 203 5.18 11.11 3.27
CA LEU A 203 3.77 10.82 3.51
C LEU A 203 2.88 11.97 3.00
N PRO A 204 1.68 11.66 2.46
CA PRO A 204 0.72 12.71 2.15
C PRO A 204 0.20 13.38 3.42
N LEU A 205 -0.23 14.63 3.29
CA LEU A 205 -1.14 15.26 4.24
C LEU A 205 -2.56 14.75 4.01
N VAL A 206 -3.38 14.68 5.05
CA VAL A 206 -4.78 14.15 4.98
C VAL A 206 -5.60 14.73 3.83
N TRP A 207 -5.41 16.00 3.51
CA TRP A 207 -6.18 16.69 2.46
C TRP A 207 -5.64 16.44 1.03
N GLU A 208 -4.36 16.01 0.86
CA GLU A 208 -3.73 15.87 -0.47
C GLU A 208 -4.40 14.80 -1.34
N PRO A 209 -4.72 13.58 -0.85
CA PRO A 209 -5.43 12.59 -1.66
C PRO A 209 -6.81 13.08 -2.14
N ILE A 210 -7.52 13.85 -1.29
CA ILE A 210 -8.84 14.37 -1.62
C ILE A 210 -8.73 15.44 -2.71
N ALA A 211 -7.82 16.40 -2.54
CA ALA A 211 -7.58 17.46 -3.53
C ALA A 211 -7.05 16.92 -4.86
N ALA A 212 -6.26 15.84 -4.82
CA ALA A 212 -5.74 15.22 -6.03
C ALA A 212 -6.79 14.38 -6.78
N ALA A 213 -7.80 13.86 -6.09
CA ALA A 213 -8.90 13.11 -6.68
C ALA A 213 -9.95 14.02 -7.38
N GLU A 214 -9.94 15.32 -7.09
CA GLU A 214 -10.90 16.28 -7.65
C GLU A 214 -10.90 16.24 -9.20
N GLY A 215 -12.09 16.29 -9.79
CA GLY A 215 -12.27 16.19 -11.23
C GLY A 215 -12.18 14.77 -11.82
N HIS A 216 -11.70 13.81 -11.06
CA HIS A 216 -11.60 12.41 -11.49
C HIS A 216 -12.57 11.50 -10.73
N PHE A 217 -12.75 11.74 -9.43
CA PHE A 217 -13.52 10.89 -8.54
C PHE A 217 -14.36 11.71 -7.58
N ARG A 218 -15.51 11.15 -7.21
CA ARG A 218 -16.27 11.57 -6.04
C ARG A 218 -15.86 10.69 -4.85
N LEU A 219 -15.44 11.32 -3.75
CA LEU A 219 -15.19 10.63 -2.48
C LEU A 219 -16.53 10.10 -1.93
N ILE A 220 -16.58 8.82 -1.56
CA ILE A 220 -17.74 8.16 -0.94
C ILE A 220 -17.59 8.13 0.58
N ALA A 221 -16.42 7.72 1.05
CA ALA A 221 -16.12 7.61 2.46
C ALA A 221 -14.62 7.84 2.71
N MET A 222 -14.31 8.38 3.88
CA MET A 222 -12.96 8.45 4.44
C MET A 222 -13.04 8.22 5.95
N VAL A 223 -12.22 7.31 6.45
CA VAL A 223 -12.11 7.02 7.89
C VAL A 223 -10.64 6.94 8.26
N ASP A 224 -10.28 7.56 9.38
CA ASP A 224 -8.97 7.38 10.00
C ASP A 224 -8.99 6.17 10.94
N HIS A 225 -8.17 5.19 10.64
CA HIS A 225 -8.00 3.96 11.40
C HIS A 225 -6.61 3.87 12.09
N GLY A 226 -6.03 5.00 12.47
CA GLY A 226 -4.72 5.06 13.13
C GLY A 226 -4.63 4.18 14.38
N ALA A 227 -5.69 4.10 15.19
CA ALA A 227 -5.75 3.20 16.35
C ALA A 227 -5.60 1.71 15.98
N HIS A 228 -6.10 1.29 14.81
CA HIS A 228 -5.91 -0.08 14.32
C HIS A 228 -4.46 -0.32 13.90
N TYR A 229 -3.78 0.70 13.38
CA TYR A 229 -2.38 0.54 13.04
C TYR A 229 -1.50 0.48 14.29
N GLU A 230 -1.81 1.28 15.32
CA GLU A 230 -1.13 1.16 16.63
C GLU A 230 -1.24 -0.27 17.15
N ARG A 231 -2.43 -0.88 17.10
CA ARG A 231 -2.65 -2.27 17.51
C ARG A 231 -1.92 -3.28 16.60
N THR A 232 -1.91 -3.06 15.27
CA THR A 232 -1.18 -3.92 14.32
C THR A 232 0.32 -3.93 14.62
N LEU A 233 0.91 -2.75 14.83
CA LEU A 233 2.32 -2.60 15.16
C LEU A 233 2.67 -3.27 16.50
N LYS A 234 1.75 -3.19 17.49
CA LYS A 234 1.89 -3.92 18.76
C LYS A 234 1.93 -5.44 18.55
N CYS A 235 1.04 -5.98 17.72
CA CYS A 235 1.08 -7.42 17.39
C CYS A 235 2.43 -7.82 16.76
N TRP A 236 2.96 -7.00 15.86
CA TRP A 236 4.26 -7.25 15.24
C TRP A 236 5.42 -7.15 16.25
N GLU A 237 5.39 -6.18 17.18
CA GLU A 237 6.37 -6.08 18.27
C GLU A 237 6.35 -7.33 19.16
N GLU A 238 5.17 -7.81 19.53
CA GLU A 238 4.98 -9.01 20.37
C GLU A 238 5.46 -10.27 19.65
N ALA A 239 5.11 -10.44 18.36
CA ALA A 239 5.59 -11.56 17.54
C ALA A 239 7.11 -11.54 17.36
N LEU A 240 7.70 -10.36 17.13
CA LEU A 240 9.15 -10.18 17.03
C LEU A 240 9.86 -10.52 18.36
N ALA A 241 9.28 -10.16 19.49
CA ALA A 241 9.83 -10.48 20.82
C ALA A 241 9.78 -12.00 21.07
N ALA A 242 8.68 -12.67 20.69
CA ALA A 242 8.52 -14.12 20.82
C ALA A 242 9.48 -14.93 19.91
N ASN A 243 9.91 -14.36 18.78
CA ASN A 243 10.82 -14.98 17.82
C ASN A 243 12.23 -14.36 17.82
N HIS A 244 12.66 -13.77 18.94
CA HIS A 244 13.91 -13.00 19.07
C HIS A 244 15.13 -13.72 18.47
N ASP A 245 15.41 -14.96 18.91
CA ASP A 245 16.63 -15.67 18.52
C ASP A 245 16.64 -16.04 17.04
N LYS A 246 15.47 -16.39 16.49
CA LYS A 246 15.31 -16.65 15.06
C LYS A 246 15.52 -15.35 14.24
N ALA A 247 14.98 -14.23 14.73
CA ALA A 247 15.16 -12.95 14.07
C ALA A 247 16.63 -12.50 14.09
N VAL A 248 17.34 -12.68 15.23
CA VAL A 248 18.79 -12.41 15.29
C VAL A 248 19.56 -13.27 14.31
N ALA A 249 19.21 -14.54 14.16
CA ALA A 249 19.87 -15.44 13.21
C ALA A 249 19.70 -15.00 11.74
N LEU A 250 18.57 -14.35 11.40
CA LEU A 250 18.27 -13.92 10.04
C LEU A 250 18.88 -12.56 9.70
N VAL A 251 18.72 -11.55 10.60
CA VAL A 251 19.07 -10.16 10.28
C VAL A 251 20.20 -9.58 11.16
N GLY A 252 20.74 -10.38 12.07
CA GLY A 252 21.74 -9.97 13.02
C GLY A 252 21.19 -9.07 14.17
N PRO A 253 21.98 -8.86 15.23
CA PRO A 253 21.51 -8.06 16.39
C PRO A 253 21.27 -6.59 16.03
N VAL A 254 22.07 -6.02 15.14
CA VAL A 254 21.95 -4.62 14.70
C VAL A 254 20.68 -4.43 13.85
N GLY A 255 20.43 -5.31 12.87
CA GLY A 255 19.23 -5.28 12.05
C GLY A 255 17.95 -5.45 12.86
N LEU A 256 17.96 -6.39 13.82
CA LEU A 256 16.83 -6.58 14.72
C LEU A 256 16.55 -5.33 15.58
N GLU A 257 17.56 -4.70 16.18
CA GLU A 257 17.33 -3.49 16.99
C GLU A 257 16.89 -2.31 16.14
N SER A 258 17.40 -2.18 14.92
CA SER A 258 16.93 -1.20 13.94
C SER A 258 15.44 -1.39 13.66
N PHE A 259 15.01 -2.60 13.35
CA PHE A 259 13.60 -2.88 13.05
C PHE A 259 12.69 -2.67 14.28
N ARG A 260 13.13 -3.08 15.47
CA ARG A 260 12.40 -2.80 16.73
C ARG A 260 12.21 -1.32 16.97
N ARG A 261 13.25 -0.52 16.76
CA ARG A 261 13.18 0.93 16.91
C ARG A 261 12.19 1.54 15.90
N TYR A 262 12.23 1.07 14.66
CA TYR A 262 11.27 1.47 13.64
C TYR A 262 9.81 1.18 14.08
N LEU A 263 9.50 -0.04 14.54
CA LEU A 263 8.16 -0.39 15.02
C LEU A 263 7.70 0.51 16.19
N ARG A 264 8.57 0.73 17.19
CA ARG A 264 8.28 1.59 18.36
C ARG A 264 7.98 3.04 17.96
N LEU A 265 8.78 3.61 17.07
CA LEU A 265 8.58 5.00 16.60
C LEU A 265 7.33 5.13 15.73
N SER A 266 7.07 4.18 14.85
CA SER A 266 5.84 4.14 14.05
C SER A 266 4.62 4.05 14.95
N ARG A 267 4.64 3.13 15.92
CA ARG A 267 3.55 2.98 16.90
C ARG A 267 3.34 4.25 17.73
N PHE A 268 4.43 4.92 18.16
CA PHE A 268 4.35 6.20 18.83
C PHE A 268 3.63 7.26 17.98
N GLY A 269 3.98 7.35 16.70
CA GLY A 269 3.35 8.29 15.77
C GLY A 269 1.83 8.11 15.68
N PHE A 270 1.35 6.86 15.53
CA PHE A 270 -0.09 6.55 15.50
C PHE A 270 -0.76 6.79 16.85
N LYS A 271 -0.13 6.36 17.93
CA LYS A 271 -0.66 6.54 19.30
C LYS A 271 -0.89 8.00 19.65
N HIS A 272 -0.04 8.90 19.19
CA HIS A 272 -0.09 10.34 19.50
C HIS A 272 -0.75 11.16 18.39
N GLY A 273 -1.32 10.50 17.35
CA GLY A 273 -2.02 11.19 16.27
C GLY A 273 -1.12 12.08 15.41
N ILE A 274 0.19 11.84 15.37
CA ILE A 274 1.12 12.53 14.45
C ILE A 274 0.85 12.08 13.01
N VAL A 275 0.58 10.80 12.85
CA VAL A 275 0.12 10.18 11.62
C VAL A 275 -1.20 9.47 11.83
N GLY A 276 -2.03 9.46 10.80
CA GLY A 276 -3.26 8.68 10.71
C GLY A 276 -3.15 7.60 9.63
N LEU A 277 -4.08 6.65 9.66
CA LEU A 277 -4.27 5.69 8.58
C LEU A 277 -5.61 5.93 7.89
N LEU A 278 -5.56 6.47 6.71
CA LEU A 278 -6.74 6.79 5.94
C LEU A 278 -7.18 5.58 5.11
N ARG A 279 -8.46 5.18 5.25
CA ARG A 279 -9.15 4.31 4.31
C ARG A 279 -10.19 5.14 3.58
N MET A 280 -10.06 5.20 2.27
CA MET A 280 -10.90 6.03 1.41
C MET A 280 -11.53 5.19 0.31
N SER A 281 -12.77 5.47 -0.01
CA SER A 281 -13.46 4.90 -1.16
C SER A 281 -13.94 6.00 -2.09
N PHE A 282 -13.77 5.75 -3.39
CA PHE A 282 -14.07 6.69 -4.45
C PHE A 282 -14.91 6.01 -5.53
N VAL A 283 -15.73 6.81 -6.22
CA VAL A 283 -16.40 6.41 -7.46
C VAL A 283 -15.98 7.34 -8.58
N LYS A 284 -15.60 6.77 -9.72
CA LYS A 284 -15.25 7.53 -10.92
C LYS A 284 -16.43 8.38 -11.36
N HIS A 285 -16.18 9.63 -11.73
CA HIS A 285 -17.16 10.45 -12.44
C HIS A 285 -17.48 9.82 -13.80
N ASP A 286 -18.76 9.96 -14.23
CA ASP A 286 -19.23 9.50 -15.55
C ASP A 286 -18.58 10.27 -16.70
#